data_6ebd55aaeeea4ee0cb28be074433b33b
#
_entry.id   6ebd55aaeeea4ee0cb28be074433b33b
#
_cell.length_a   1.000
_cell.length_b   1.000
_cell.length_c   1.000
_cell.angle_alpha   90.00
_cell.angle_beta   90.00
_cell.angle_gamma   90.00
#
_symmetry.space_group_name_H-M   'P 1'
#
loop_
_entity.id
_entity.type
_entity.pdbx_description
1 polymer ?
#
loop_
_entity_poly.entity_id
_entity_poly.type
_entity_poly.pdbx_seq_one_letter_code
_entity_poly.pdbx_strand_id
1 'polypeptide(L)'
;MNEKIMVAGAGKSGIAAAKLILETGGEVLLYDGNEALSEERLLAEFPEDACITLCLGELDETLLQGVQICVMSPGIDLETPFVKILTDRKIQLWSEIELGFQVAKGRLVAITGTNGKTTTTALTGAIMERAFGNSFTVGNIGLPYTEVALKTTEKSVTVLEASSFQLETIIHFRPHVAAITNITPDHLNRHHSMENYIRIKEDISSNQTADDFIVLNYDDEALRAFGERKDLKPKVVFFSSTQLLEDGYDLEGGVICRKEKGEKTELIRTDELKLLGRHNFENVMTAIAIAVCMEVPMDAILDAVRKFEAVEHRIEFVAERYGVKYYNDSKGTNPDAAIQAIKAMPGPTLLIGGGYDKGSSYDEWIDAFDGKVRYLVLLGQTRDAISDCAKRHGFTNIMFAEDMQEAVKVCASYANAGDYVLLSPACASWGMFPNYEVRGKVFKECVRAL
;
A
#
# COMPACT_ATOMS: atom_id res chain seq x y z
N MET A 1 -21.60 12.92 16.76
CA MET A 1 -20.62 13.84 17.40
C MET A 1 -21.23 15.23 17.37
N ASN A 2 -21.62 15.80 18.49
CA ASN A 2 -22.22 17.16 18.49
C ASN A 2 -21.17 18.24 18.82
N GLU A 3 -19.99 18.10 18.23
CA GLU A 3 -18.83 18.96 18.53
C GLU A 3 -18.32 19.61 17.24
N LYS A 4 -17.65 20.75 17.40
CA LYS A 4 -16.96 21.42 16.30
C LYS A 4 -15.59 20.75 16.10
N ILE A 5 -15.38 20.14 14.95
CA ILE A 5 -14.16 19.42 14.58
C ILE A 5 -13.49 20.10 13.40
N MET A 6 -12.21 20.35 13.52
CA MET A 6 -11.40 20.82 12.38
C MET A 6 -10.99 19.65 11.50
N VAL A 7 -11.03 19.85 10.19
CA VAL A 7 -10.47 18.92 9.20
C VAL A 7 -9.39 19.67 8.43
N ALA A 8 -8.16 19.20 8.50
CA ALA A 8 -7.03 19.78 7.78
C ALA A 8 -6.76 19.02 6.48
N GLY A 9 -6.84 19.75 5.37
CA GLY A 9 -6.72 19.25 4.00
C GLY A 9 -8.07 19.02 3.33
N ALA A 10 -8.29 19.66 2.18
CA ALA A 10 -9.51 19.58 1.37
C ALA A 10 -9.41 18.54 0.23
N GLY A 11 -8.51 17.55 0.35
CA GLY A 11 -8.41 16.41 -0.55
C GLY A 11 -9.46 15.34 -0.26
N LYS A 12 -9.38 14.20 -0.99
CA LYS A 12 -10.34 13.09 -0.89
C LYS A 12 -10.60 12.62 0.55
N SER A 13 -9.53 12.42 1.35
CA SER A 13 -9.65 11.97 2.74
C SER A 13 -10.30 13.03 3.64
N GLY A 14 -9.94 14.30 3.46
CA GLY A 14 -10.51 15.39 4.26
C GLY A 14 -11.98 15.64 3.94
N ILE A 15 -12.38 15.62 2.66
CA ILE A 15 -13.78 15.74 2.26
C ILE A 15 -14.61 14.58 2.84
N ALA A 16 -14.09 13.33 2.78
CA ALA A 16 -14.77 12.18 3.35
C ALA A 16 -14.91 12.29 4.89
N ALA A 17 -13.86 12.76 5.57
CA ALA A 17 -13.89 13.02 7.02
C ALA A 17 -14.91 14.11 7.37
N ALA A 18 -14.93 15.21 6.63
CA ALA A 18 -15.90 16.31 6.84
C ALA A 18 -17.35 15.83 6.65
N LYS A 19 -17.63 15.05 5.60
CA LYS A 19 -18.94 14.44 5.36
C LYS A 19 -19.37 13.55 6.54
N LEU A 20 -18.47 12.69 7.02
CA LEU A 20 -18.77 11.82 8.16
C LEU A 20 -19.12 12.61 9.44
N ILE A 21 -18.34 13.69 9.72
CA ILE A 21 -18.60 14.55 10.88
C ILE A 21 -20.00 15.19 10.78
N LEU A 22 -20.34 15.75 9.60
CA LEU A 22 -21.64 16.35 9.34
C LEU A 22 -22.78 15.34 9.46
N GLU A 23 -22.65 14.15 8.89
CA GLU A 23 -23.65 13.08 8.97
C GLU A 23 -23.85 12.56 10.38
N THR A 24 -22.86 12.71 11.27
CA THR A 24 -22.97 12.37 12.70
C THR A 24 -23.44 13.55 13.56
N GLY A 25 -23.84 14.67 12.94
CA GLY A 25 -24.41 15.83 13.61
C GLY A 25 -23.38 16.83 14.18
N GLY A 26 -22.11 16.72 13.76
CA GLY A 26 -21.05 17.64 14.14
C GLY A 26 -21.01 18.91 13.27
N GLU A 27 -20.21 19.89 13.68
CA GLU A 27 -19.86 21.10 12.94
C GLU A 27 -18.42 20.97 12.39
N VAL A 28 -18.18 21.38 11.15
CA VAL A 28 -16.87 21.26 10.49
C VAL A 28 -16.22 22.60 10.28
N LEU A 29 -14.95 22.72 10.71
CA LEU A 29 -14.01 23.74 10.20
C LEU A 29 -13.09 23.05 9.19
N LEU A 30 -13.32 23.23 7.89
CA LEU A 30 -12.47 22.68 6.84
C LEU A 30 -11.36 23.67 6.51
N TYR A 31 -10.13 23.30 6.79
CA TYR A 31 -8.92 24.08 6.55
C TYR A 31 -8.07 23.49 5.43
N ASP A 32 -7.59 24.34 4.53
CA ASP A 32 -6.53 23.98 3.59
C ASP A 32 -5.60 25.17 3.36
N GLY A 33 -4.28 24.94 3.45
CA GLY A 33 -3.27 26.00 3.25
C GLY A 33 -3.18 26.52 1.81
N ASN A 34 -3.90 25.94 0.87
CA ASN A 34 -3.93 26.39 -0.52
C ASN A 34 -5.08 27.40 -0.75
N GLU A 35 -4.74 28.67 -0.76
CA GLU A 35 -5.69 29.78 -1.02
C GLU A 35 -6.27 29.80 -2.45
N ALA A 36 -5.65 29.06 -3.40
CA ALA A 36 -6.13 29.01 -4.77
C ALA A 36 -7.30 28.02 -4.97
N LEU A 37 -7.71 27.28 -3.93
CA LEU A 37 -8.87 26.40 -3.99
C LEU A 37 -10.16 27.21 -4.14
N SER A 38 -11.09 26.73 -4.97
CA SER A 38 -12.41 27.36 -5.16
C SER A 38 -13.34 26.99 -4.02
N GLU A 39 -13.73 27.95 -3.20
CA GLU A 39 -14.73 27.78 -2.14
C GLU A 39 -16.05 27.22 -2.68
N GLU A 40 -16.52 27.76 -3.80
CA GLU A 40 -17.76 27.31 -4.45
C GLU A 40 -17.73 25.82 -4.79
N ARG A 41 -16.60 25.33 -5.35
CA ARG A 41 -16.41 23.92 -5.68
C ARG A 41 -16.32 23.02 -4.44
N LEU A 42 -15.67 23.52 -3.39
CA LEU A 42 -15.59 22.78 -2.14
C LEU A 42 -16.93 22.68 -1.44
N LEU A 43 -17.68 23.79 -1.37
CA LEU A 43 -19.02 23.81 -0.78
C LEU A 43 -20.01 22.93 -1.56
N ALA A 44 -19.88 22.85 -2.88
CA ALA A 44 -20.69 21.98 -3.70
C ALA A 44 -20.53 20.46 -3.38
N GLU A 45 -19.47 20.08 -2.66
CA GLU A 45 -19.27 18.70 -2.16
C GLU A 45 -20.18 18.34 -0.97
N PHE A 46 -20.85 19.34 -0.36
CA PHE A 46 -21.62 19.19 0.86
C PHE A 46 -23.09 19.65 0.66
N PRO A 47 -24.04 19.20 1.50
CA PRO A 47 -25.40 19.73 1.50
C PRO A 47 -25.45 21.25 1.72
N GLU A 48 -26.42 21.93 1.14
CA GLU A 48 -26.57 23.39 1.25
C GLU A 48 -26.77 23.88 2.70
N ASP A 49 -27.34 23.04 3.56
CA ASP A 49 -27.59 23.31 4.98
C ASP A 49 -26.52 22.75 5.90
N ALA A 50 -25.37 22.32 5.37
CA ALA A 50 -24.29 21.75 6.16
C ALA A 50 -23.66 22.80 7.10
N CYS A 51 -23.44 22.43 8.36
CA CYS A 51 -22.72 23.24 9.34
C CYS A 51 -21.22 23.20 9.09
N ILE A 52 -20.77 23.86 8.01
CA ILE A 52 -19.37 23.87 7.58
C ILE A 52 -18.86 25.31 7.44
N THR A 53 -17.66 25.55 7.97
CA THR A 53 -16.91 26.78 7.81
C THR A 53 -15.63 26.47 7.03
N LEU A 54 -15.32 27.22 5.97
CA LEU A 54 -14.08 27.09 5.22
C LEU A 54 -13.03 28.09 5.74
N CYS A 55 -11.76 27.64 5.77
CA CYS A 55 -10.60 28.47 6.03
C CYS A 55 -9.50 28.08 5.04
N LEU A 56 -9.29 28.90 4.00
CA LEU A 56 -8.29 28.65 2.95
C LEU A 56 -7.12 29.64 3.08
N GLY A 57 -5.90 29.13 2.86
CA GLY A 57 -4.68 29.90 3.02
C GLY A 57 -4.17 29.95 4.45
N GLU A 58 -3.95 31.13 5.02
CA GLU A 58 -3.50 31.28 6.41
C GLU A 58 -4.61 30.91 7.40
N LEU A 59 -4.25 30.17 8.45
CA LEU A 59 -5.21 29.75 9.47
C LEU A 59 -5.69 30.94 10.32
N ASP A 60 -6.97 31.25 10.24
CA ASP A 60 -7.61 32.17 11.18
C ASP A 60 -7.84 31.48 12.54
N GLU A 61 -6.98 31.82 13.50
CA GLU A 61 -7.02 31.25 14.83
C GLU A 61 -8.30 31.54 15.61
N THR A 62 -9.08 32.54 15.21
CA THR A 62 -10.38 32.86 15.87
C THR A 62 -11.41 31.78 15.59
N LEU A 63 -11.29 31.08 14.45
CA LEU A 63 -12.16 29.98 14.07
C LEU A 63 -11.94 28.72 14.92
N LEU A 64 -10.80 28.62 15.62
CA LEU A 64 -10.49 27.47 16.51
C LEU A 64 -11.28 27.47 17.82
N GLN A 65 -12.08 28.49 18.07
CA GLN A 65 -12.94 28.50 19.28
C GLN A 65 -13.91 27.32 19.28
N GLY A 66 -13.84 26.50 20.34
CA GLY A 66 -14.66 25.30 20.49
C GLY A 66 -14.11 24.04 19.80
N VAL A 67 -13.04 24.14 19.04
CA VAL A 67 -12.38 22.98 18.40
C VAL A 67 -11.53 22.23 19.44
N GLN A 68 -11.77 20.93 19.59
CA GLN A 68 -10.99 20.04 20.47
C GLN A 68 -10.22 18.98 19.68
N ILE A 69 -10.65 18.69 18.46
CA ILE A 69 -10.07 17.66 17.60
C ILE A 69 -9.81 18.25 16.20
N CYS A 70 -8.65 17.93 15.65
CA CYS A 70 -8.32 18.18 14.25
C CYS A 70 -8.03 16.86 13.53
N VAL A 71 -8.81 16.57 12.49
CA VAL A 71 -8.58 15.41 11.63
C VAL A 71 -7.60 15.79 10.53
N MET A 72 -6.45 15.13 10.51
CA MET A 72 -5.34 15.42 9.63
C MET A 72 -5.39 14.58 8.34
N SER A 73 -5.31 15.22 7.19
CA SER A 73 -5.05 14.50 5.95
C SER A 73 -3.61 13.97 5.91
N PRO A 74 -3.36 12.73 5.42
CA PRO A 74 -2.04 12.10 5.51
C PRO A 74 -0.92 12.83 4.74
N GLY A 75 -1.27 13.66 3.76
CA GLY A 75 -0.31 14.49 3.01
C GLY A 75 0.25 15.69 3.79
N ILE A 76 -0.35 16.04 4.92
CA ILE A 76 0.07 17.18 5.72
C ILE A 76 1.18 16.76 6.67
N ASP A 77 2.29 17.51 6.66
CA ASP A 77 3.39 17.33 7.58
C ASP A 77 3.04 17.89 8.97
N LEU A 78 3.30 17.09 10.02
CA LEU A 78 3.01 17.46 11.40
C LEU A 78 3.94 18.58 11.93
N GLU A 79 5.03 18.89 11.24
CA GLU A 79 5.95 19.99 11.59
C GLU A 79 5.53 21.33 11.01
N THR A 80 4.41 21.41 10.28
CA THR A 80 3.92 22.67 9.72
C THR A 80 3.51 23.66 10.82
N PRO A 81 3.69 24.99 10.59
CA PRO A 81 3.43 26.02 11.61
C PRO A 81 2.02 25.97 12.21
N PHE A 82 0.99 25.70 11.39
CA PHE A 82 -0.38 25.64 11.90
C PHE A 82 -0.60 24.43 12.84
N VAL A 83 0.07 23.28 12.63
CA VAL A 83 0.00 22.12 13.53
C VAL A 83 0.55 22.50 14.91
N LYS A 84 1.62 23.32 14.97
CA LYS A 84 2.14 23.84 16.21
C LYS A 84 1.10 24.69 16.96
N ILE A 85 0.34 25.54 16.25
CA ILE A 85 -0.77 26.31 16.86
C ILE A 85 -1.81 25.37 17.48
N LEU A 86 -2.17 24.27 16.77
CA LEU A 86 -3.13 23.31 17.28
C LEU A 86 -2.63 22.58 18.54
N THR A 87 -1.36 22.16 18.54
CA THR A 87 -0.75 21.45 19.68
C THR A 87 -0.56 22.36 20.89
N ASP A 88 -0.15 23.63 20.69
CA ASP A 88 -0.04 24.65 21.74
C ASP A 88 -1.40 24.92 22.41
N ARG A 89 -2.49 24.81 21.66
CA ARG A 89 -3.89 24.90 22.15
C ARG A 89 -4.44 23.59 22.71
N LYS A 90 -3.64 22.49 22.70
CA LYS A 90 -4.04 21.15 23.15
C LYS A 90 -5.18 20.54 22.34
N ILE A 91 -5.31 20.94 21.06
CA ILE A 91 -6.23 20.31 20.13
C ILE A 91 -5.65 18.94 19.76
N GLN A 92 -6.43 17.88 19.92
CA GLN A 92 -5.99 16.52 19.60
C GLN A 92 -5.89 16.35 18.07
N LEU A 93 -4.81 15.76 17.62
CA LEU A 93 -4.64 15.41 16.21
C LEU A 93 -5.09 13.97 16.00
N TRP A 94 -6.07 13.78 15.11
CA TRP A 94 -6.56 12.48 14.69
C TRP A 94 -6.24 12.26 13.22
N SER A 95 -5.94 11.04 12.84
CA SER A 95 -5.93 10.66 11.43
C SER A 95 -7.35 10.39 10.94
N GLU A 96 -7.52 10.35 9.63
CA GLU A 96 -8.79 9.93 9.01
C GLU A 96 -9.21 8.53 9.45
N ILE A 97 -8.24 7.60 9.62
CA ILE A 97 -8.52 6.24 10.07
C ILE A 97 -8.92 6.17 11.56
N GLU A 98 -8.40 7.08 12.39
CA GLU A 98 -8.87 7.22 13.77
C GLU A 98 -10.33 7.64 13.82
N LEU A 99 -10.70 8.69 13.06
CA LEU A 99 -12.08 9.15 12.96
C LEU A 99 -13.01 8.05 12.46
N GLY A 100 -12.61 7.33 11.39
CA GLY A 100 -13.36 6.20 10.88
C GLY A 100 -13.58 5.11 11.93
N PHE A 101 -12.54 4.78 12.70
CA PHE A 101 -12.58 3.79 13.78
C PHE A 101 -13.56 4.18 14.90
N GLN A 102 -13.63 5.48 15.26
CA GLN A 102 -14.54 5.97 16.30
C GLN A 102 -16.03 5.80 15.94
N VAL A 103 -16.35 5.67 14.66
CA VAL A 103 -17.74 5.61 14.16
C VAL A 103 -18.09 4.22 13.63
N ALA A 104 -17.15 3.55 13.00
CA ALA A 104 -17.39 2.25 12.39
C ALA A 104 -17.66 1.15 13.42
N LYS A 105 -18.35 0.10 12.96
CA LYS A 105 -18.71 -1.06 13.75
C LYS A 105 -18.11 -2.34 13.14
N GLY A 106 -18.18 -3.42 13.92
CA GLY A 106 -17.69 -4.74 13.51
C GLY A 106 -16.19 -4.93 13.74
N ARG A 107 -15.61 -5.92 13.05
CA ARG A 107 -14.20 -6.28 13.24
C ARG A 107 -13.32 -5.56 12.25
N LEU A 108 -12.20 -5.02 12.72
CA LEU A 108 -11.22 -4.32 11.93
C LEU A 108 -9.94 -5.16 11.76
N VAL A 109 -9.50 -5.31 10.52
CA VAL A 109 -8.17 -5.79 10.14
C VAL A 109 -7.39 -4.59 9.62
N ALA A 110 -6.18 -4.35 10.10
CA ALA A 110 -5.34 -3.25 9.62
C ALA A 110 -3.97 -3.77 9.14
N ILE A 111 -3.55 -3.35 7.97
CA ILE A 111 -2.33 -3.83 7.30
C ILE A 111 -1.43 -2.65 6.99
N THR A 112 -0.19 -2.69 7.49
CA THR A 112 0.87 -1.72 7.16
C THR A 112 2.14 -2.43 6.70
N GLY A 113 3.18 -1.67 6.45
CA GLY A 113 4.51 -2.12 6.02
C GLY A 113 5.10 -1.16 4.99
N THR A 114 6.33 -1.39 4.55
CA THR A 114 6.92 -0.60 3.46
C THR A 114 6.37 -1.08 2.11
N ASN A 115 6.47 -2.36 1.82
CA ASN A 115 6.02 -2.99 0.58
C ASN A 115 4.96 -4.07 0.87
N GLY A 116 4.19 -4.47 -0.14
CA GLY A 116 3.21 -5.56 -0.03
C GLY A 116 1.84 -5.17 0.52
N LYS A 117 1.68 -4.03 1.21
CA LYS A 117 0.41 -3.56 1.80
C LYS A 117 -0.80 -3.76 0.88
N THR A 118 -0.76 -3.17 -0.29
CA THR A 118 -1.89 -3.16 -1.24
C THR A 118 -2.32 -4.56 -1.68
N THR A 119 -1.34 -5.40 -2.02
CA THR A 119 -1.61 -6.80 -2.43
C THR A 119 -2.20 -7.59 -1.27
N THR A 120 -1.60 -7.48 -0.09
CA THR A 120 -2.09 -8.16 1.12
C THR A 120 -3.49 -7.69 1.50
N THR A 121 -3.75 -6.37 1.47
CA THR A 121 -5.07 -5.80 1.79
C THR A 121 -6.13 -6.24 0.78
N ALA A 122 -5.83 -6.21 -0.52
CA ALA A 122 -6.77 -6.64 -1.55
C ALA A 122 -7.07 -8.15 -1.47
N LEU A 123 -6.05 -8.99 -1.26
CA LEU A 123 -6.24 -10.43 -1.08
C LEU A 123 -7.03 -10.74 0.21
N THR A 124 -6.68 -10.10 1.32
CA THR A 124 -7.41 -10.25 2.57
C THR A 124 -8.86 -9.81 2.40
N GLY A 125 -9.11 -8.67 1.74
CA GLY A 125 -10.45 -8.18 1.40
C GLY A 125 -11.26 -9.20 0.59
N ALA A 126 -10.65 -9.81 -0.43
CA ALA A 126 -11.30 -10.85 -1.24
C ALA A 126 -11.66 -12.10 -0.42
N ILE A 127 -10.80 -12.50 0.53
CA ILE A 127 -11.09 -13.61 1.45
C ILE A 127 -12.25 -13.24 2.37
N MET A 128 -12.24 -12.03 2.97
CA MET A 128 -13.29 -11.58 3.89
C MET A 128 -14.64 -11.42 3.19
N GLU A 129 -14.66 -10.86 1.98
CA GLU A 129 -15.89 -10.74 1.20
C GLU A 129 -16.52 -12.09 0.92
N ARG A 130 -15.69 -13.07 0.54
CA ARG A 130 -16.17 -14.43 0.29
C ARG A 130 -16.69 -15.13 1.55
N ALA A 131 -16.04 -14.88 2.70
CA ALA A 131 -16.39 -15.55 3.94
C ALA A 131 -17.60 -14.92 4.65
N PHE A 132 -17.70 -13.61 4.65
CA PHE A 132 -18.67 -12.86 5.44
C PHE A 132 -19.73 -12.13 4.61
N GLY A 133 -19.46 -11.83 3.32
CA GLY A 133 -20.38 -11.13 2.41
C GLY A 133 -20.77 -9.70 2.83
N ASN A 134 -20.18 -9.18 3.91
CA ASN A 134 -20.35 -7.82 4.41
C ASN A 134 -18.98 -7.31 4.83
N SER A 135 -18.13 -7.05 3.85
CA SER A 135 -16.77 -6.57 4.06
C SER A 135 -16.50 -5.29 3.29
N PHE A 136 -15.56 -4.51 3.81
CA PHE A 136 -15.10 -3.26 3.22
C PHE A 136 -13.59 -3.27 3.13
N THR A 137 -13.05 -3.00 1.94
CA THR A 137 -11.60 -2.82 1.73
C THR A 137 -11.34 -1.34 1.50
N VAL A 138 -10.58 -0.70 2.42
CA VAL A 138 -10.50 0.76 2.54
C VAL A 138 -9.12 1.25 2.96
N GLY A 139 -8.97 2.56 3.10
CA GLY A 139 -7.82 3.24 3.68
C GLY A 139 -6.90 3.87 2.64
N ASN A 140 -5.62 3.62 2.72
CA ASN A 140 -4.62 4.17 1.77
C ASN A 140 -4.81 3.67 0.33
N ILE A 141 -5.71 2.71 0.12
CA ILE A 141 -6.21 2.24 -1.17
C ILE A 141 -7.72 2.40 -1.25
N GLY A 142 -8.22 2.60 -2.47
CA GLY A 142 -9.66 2.63 -2.73
C GLY A 142 -10.35 3.84 -2.09
N LEU A 143 -11.26 3.56 -1.16
CA LEU A 143 -12.06 4.56 -0.45
C LEU A 143 -11.43 4.89 0.90
N PRO A 144 -11.54 6.14 1.39
CA PRO A 144 -11.27 6.47 2.78
C PRO A 144 -12.11 5.64 3.75
N TYR A 145 -11.60 5.34 4.94
CA TYR A 145 -12.35 4.58 5.94
C TYR A 145 -13.60 5.34 6.41
N THR A 146 -13.50 6.65 6.52
CA THR A 146 -14.61 7.55 6.87
C THR A 146 -15.78 7.50 5.88
N GLU A 147 -15.54 7.19 4.59
CA GLU A 147 -16.60 7.09 3.58
C GLU A 147 -17.53 5.88 3.78
N VAL A 148 -17.03 4.85 4.45
CA VAL A 148 -17.78 3.62 4.71
C VAL A 148 -18.20 3.42 6.16
N ALA A 149 -17.67 4.22 7.09
CA ALA A 149 -17.84 4.02 8.53
C ALA A 149 -19.30 3.83 8.96
N LEU A 150 -20.21 4.67 8.49
CA LEU A 150 -21.65 4.57 8.79
C LEU A 150 -22.37 3.41 8.08
N LYS A 151 -21.76 2.81 7.05
CA LYS A 151 -22.32 1.64 6.35
C LYS A 151 -21.98 0.34 7.06
N THR A 152 -21.06 0.37 8.01
CA THR A 152 -20.63 -0.80 8.78
C THR A 152 -21.67 -1.19 9.85
N THR A 153 -21.71 -2.46 10.17
CA THR A 153 -22.57 -3.05 11.21
C THR A 153 -21.73 -3.93 12.14
N GLU A 154 -22.29 -4.41 13.25
CA GLU A 154 -21.60 -5.32 14.16
C GLU A 154 -21.10 -6.63 13.49
N LYS A 155 -21.66 -6.97 12.32
CA LYS A 155 -21.27 -8.15 11.53
C LYS A 155 -20.29 -7.85 10.42
N SER A 156 -19.97 -6.58 10.20
CA SER A 156 -19.05 -6.18 9.14
C SER A 156 -17.61 -6.54 9.47
N VAL A 157 -16.83 -6.78 8.42
CA VAL A 157 -15.38 -6.88 8.50
C VAL A 157 -14.77 -5.78 7.64
N THR A 158 -13.99 -4.91 8.25
CA THR A 158 -13.24 -3.88 7.51
C THR A 158 -11.78 -4.31 7.40
N VAL A 159 -11.26 -4.32 6.17
CA VAL A 159 -9.84 -4.56 5.87
C VAL A 159 -9.23 -3.24 5.42
N LEU A 160 -8.33 -2.71 6.22
CA LEU A 160 -7.80 -1.36 6.07
C LEU A 160 -6.30 -1.39 5.75
N GLU A 161 -5.91 -0.74 4.63
CA GLU A 161 -4.52 -0.41 4.38
C GLU A 161 -4.14 0.86 5.13
N ALA A 162 -3.16 0.79 6.04
CA ALA A 162 -2.65 1.94 6.77
C ALA A 162 -1.26 2.35 6.28
N SER A 163 -1.09 3.61 5.89
CA SER A 163 0.22 4.23 5.68
C SER A 163 0.85 4.63 7.01
N SER A 164 2.18 4.82 7.05
CA SER A 164 2.84 5.37 8.23
C SER A 164 2.29 6.76 8.61
N PHE A 165 1.96 7.60 7.62
CA PHE A 165 1.39 8.93 7.84
C PHE A 165 0.03 8.90 8.55
N GLN A 166 -0.80 7.91 8.24
CA GLN A 166 -2.08 7.72 8.93
C GLN A 166 -1.90 7.19 10.36
N LEU A 167 -0.83 6.43 10.62
CA LEU A 167 -0.52 5.90 11.94
C LEU A 167 0.11 6.94 12.88
N GLU A 168 0.67 8.06 12.36
CA GLU A 168 1.28 9.11 13.19
C GLU A 168 0.32 9.74 14.21
N THR A 169 -0.97 9.73 13.94
CA THR A 169 -1.99 10.42 14.75
C THR A 169 -3.18 9.53 15.10
N ILE A 170 -2.92 8.26 15.34
CA ILE A 170 -3.88 7.34 15.98
C ILE A 170 -3.83 7.49 17.49
N ILE A 171 -4.97 7.38 18.17
CA ILE A 171 -5.10 7.48 19.63
C ILE A 171 -5.78 6.23 20.20
N HIS A 172 -6.95 5.88 19.67
CA HIS A 172 -7.76 4.75 20.13
C HIS A 172 -7.87 3.63 19.10
N PHE A 173 -7.31 3.86 17.92
CA PHE A 173 -7.34 2.91 16.81
C PHE A 173 -6.86 1.52 17.27
N ARG A 174 -7.74 0.52 17.17
CA ARG A 174 -7.49 -0.84 17.64
C ARG A 174 -8.02 -1.86 16.64
N PRO A 175 -7.19 -2.39 15.75
CA PRO A 175 -7.60 -3.51 14.91
C PRO A 175 -7.66 -4.81 15.72
N HIS A 176 -8.64 -5.66 15.42
CA HIS A 176 -8.68 -7.03 15.97
C HIS A 176 -7.52 -7.87 15.43
N VAL A 177 -7.14 -7.67 14.15
CA VAL A 177 -5.93 -8.25 13.58
C VAL A 177 -5.11 -7.15 12.93
N ALA A 178 -3.89 -6.92 13.41
CA ALA A 178 -2.91 -6.08 12.77
C ALA A 178 -1.93 -6.92 11.94
N ALA A 179 -1.34 -6.35 10.88
CA ALA A 179 -0.23 -6.98 10.17
C ALA A 179 0.81 -5.95 9.71
N ILE A 180 2.08 -6.31 9.82
CA ILE A 180 3.20 -5.53 9.28
C ILE A 180 3.98 -6.43 8.33
N THR A 181 3.94 -6.10 7.03
CA THR A 181 4.50 -6.98 5.98
C THR A 181 6.02 -6.98 5.95
N ASN A 182 6.64 -5.82 6.07
CA ASN A 182 8.10 -5.59 6.14
C ASN A 182 8.39 -4.13 6.48
N ILE A 183 9.62 -3.84 6.91
CA ILE A 183 10.11 -2.48 7.14
C ILE A 183 11.47 -2.30 6.46
N THR A 184 11.50 -1.54 5.37
CA THR A 184 12.72 -1.11 4.67
C THR A 184 12.75 0.41 4.58
N PRO A 185 13.92 1.05 4.40
CA PRO A 185 14.02 2.51 4.36
C PRO A 185 13.08 3.13 3.35
N ASP A 186 12.18 4.00 3.81
CA ASP A 186 11.26 4.77 2.97
C ASP A 186 10.80 6.02 3.76
N HIS A 187 10.46 7.09 3.07
CA HIS A 187 9.92 8.32 3.66
C HIS A 187 10.76 8.93 4.81
N LEU A 188 12.09 8.71 4.82
CA LEU A 188 12.97 9.21 5.88
C LEU A 188 13.08 10.75 5.89
N ASN A 189 12.76 11.40 4.79
CA ASN A 189 12.61 12.86 4.73
C ASN A 189 11.50 13.39 5.64
N ARG A 190 10.48 12.57 5.98
CA ARG A 190 9.39 12.91 6.90
C ARG A 190 9.58 12.31 8.28
N HIS A 191 10.02 11.04 8.34
CA HIS A 191 10.16 10.34 9.61
C HIS A 191 11.51 10.58 10.30
N HIS A 192 12.46 11.24 9.64
CA HIS A 192 13.80 11.63 10.07
C HIS A 192 14.76 10.48 10.38
N SER A 193 14.29 9.34 10.90
CA SER A 193 15.10 8.17 11.20
C SER A 193 14.36 6.85 10.98
N MET A 194 15.12 5.77 10.81
CA MET A 194 14.56 4.41 10.73
C MET A 194 13.86 4.01 12.03
N GLU A 195 14.42 4.37 13.18
CA GLU A 195 13.86 4.06 14.49
C GLU A 195 12.45 4.67 14.64
N ASN A 196 12.27 5.92 14.21
CA ASN A 196 10.96 6.57 14.24
C ASN A 196 9.99 5.93 13.25
N TYR A 197 10.47 5.61 12.03
CA TYR A 197 9.65 4.93 11.03
C TYR A 197 9.18 3.54 11.49
N ILE A 198 10.05 2.75 12.12
CA ILE A 198 9.75 1.46 12.73
C ILE A 198 8.68 1.65 13.83
N ARG A 199 8.93 2.55 14.78
CA ARG A 199 8.01 2.83 15.90
C ARG A 199 6.60 3.19 15.42
N ILE A 200 6.50 4.09 14.43
CA ILE A 200 5.19 4.50 13.88
C ILE A 200 4.43 3.31 13.28
N LYS A 201 5.13 2.37 12.64
CA LYS A 201 4.45 1.16 12.12
C LYS A 201 4.06 0.19 13.22
N GLU A 202 4.89 0.04 14.25
CA GLU A 202 4.58 -0.77 15.44
C GLU A 202 3.37 -0.23 16.20
N ASP A 203 3.16 1.10 16.19
CA ASP A 203 2.03 1.77 16.83
C ASP A 203 0.65 1.27 16.32
N ILE A 204 0.58 0.59 15.17
CA ILE A 204 -0.66 -0.07 14.68
C ILE A 204 -1.26 -1.03 15.72
N SER A 205 -0.43 -1.57 16.61
CA SER A 205 -0.84 -2.51 17.67
C SER A 205 -0.90 -1.90 19.08
N SER A 206 -0.62 -0.59 19.23
CA SER A 206 -0.46 0.07 20.55
C SER A 206 -1.66 -0.08 21.47
N ASN A 207 -2.87 -0.13 20.91
CA ASN A 207 -4.11 -0.31 21.66
C ASN A 207 -4.64 -1.75 21.66
N GLN A 208 -3.95 -2.69 21.03
CA GLN A 208 -4.36 -4.10 21.04
C GLN A 208 -4.24 -4.71 22.44
N THR A 209 -5.01 -5.76 22.67
CA THR A 209 -5.07 -6.53 23.92
C THR A 209 -4.72 -8.00 23.66
N ALA A 210 -4.76 -8.83 24.69
CA ALA A 210 -4.50 -10.27 24.59
C ALA A 210 -5.56 -11.05 23.76
N ASP A 211 -6.68 -10.42 23.44
CA ASP A 211 -7.71 -11.01 22.55
C ASP A 211 -7.45 -10.73 21.07
N ASP A 212 -6.53 -9.82 20.77
CA ASP A 212 -6.18 -9.39 19.42
C ASP A 212 -4.95 -10.13 18.88
N PHE A 213 -4.68 -9.97 17.59
CA PHE A 213 -3.58 -10.65 16.91
C PHE A 213 -2.70 -9.65 16.14
N ILE A 214 -1.41 -9.96 16.05
CA ILE A 214 -0.49 -9.26 15.16
C ILE A 214 0.28 -10.26 14.30
N VAL A 215 0.26 -10.06 12.98
CA VAL A 215 0.95 -10.89 11.98
C VAL A 215 2.22 -10.18 11.54
N LEU A 216 3.37 -10.82 11.71
CA LEU A 216 4.70 -10.23 11.51
C LEU A 216 5.59 -11.09 10.63
N ASN A 217 6.42 -10.44 9.82
CA ASN A 217 7.44 -11.09 9.02
C ASN A 217 8.66 -11.46 9.88
N TYR A 218 8.92 -12.74 10.04
CA TYR A 218 10.07 -13.24 10.80
C TYR A 218 11.41 -13.01 10.09
N ASP A 219 11.40 -12.87 8.77
CA ASP A 219 12.60 -12.59 7.97
C ASP A 219 13.08 -11.14 8.15
N ASP A 220 12.20 -10.24 8.60
CA ASP A 220 12.53 -8.86 8.93
C ASP A 220 13.02 -8.76 10.38
N GLU A 221 14.26 -8.32 10.56
CA GLU A 221 14.91 -8.29 11.87
C GLU A 221 14.18 -7.40 12.87
N ALA A 222 13.71 -6.23 12.44
CA ALA A 222 12.98 -5.30 13.30
C ALA A 222 11.63 -5.92 13.74
N LEU A 223 10.91 -6.54 12.82
CA LEU A 223 9.61 -7.16 13.13
C LEU A 223 9.75 -8.43 13.97
N ARG A 224 10.80 -9.21 13.76
CA ARG A 224 11.10 -10.36 14.62
C ARG A 224 11.38 -9.90 16.05
N ALA A 225 12.28 -8.92 16.21
CA ALA A 225 12.60 -8.36 17.53
C ALA A 225 11.36 -7.75 18.21
N PHE A 226 10.48 -7.09 17.43
CA PHE A 226 9.23 -6.55 17.94
C PHE A 226 8.29 -7.66 18.45
N GLY A 227 8.08 -8.71 17.65
CA GLY A 227 7.18 -9.81 18.02
C GLY A 227 7.68 -10.68 19.18
N GLU A 228 8.99 -10.68 19.48
CA GLU A 228 9.60 -11.38 20.61
C GLU A 228 9.56 -10.57 21.92
N ARG A 229 9.06 -9.34 21.90
CA ARG A 229 8.94 -8.48 23.08
C ARG A 229 7.94 -9.06 24.09
N LYS A 230 8.34 -9.14 25.35
CA LYS A 230 7.48 -9.68 26.45
C LYS A 230 6.32 -8.78 26.87
N ASP A 231 6.41 -7.49 26.55
CA ASP A 231 5.39 -6.49 26.88
C ASP A 231 4.34 -6.33 25.76
N LEU A 232 4.53 -6.99 24.62
CA LEU A 232 3.57 -7.00 23.53
C LEU A 232 2.31 -7.77 23.94
N LYS A 233 1.15 -7.09 23.84
CA LYS A 233 -0.11 -7.64 24.34
C LYS A 233 -0.82 -8.61 23.39
N PRO A 234 -0.91 -8.33 22.07
CA PRO A 234 -1.61 -9.22 21.14
C PRO A 234 -0.87 -10.55 20.96
N LYS A 235 -1.58 -11.54 20.48
CA LYS A 235 -1.00 -12.83 20.07
C LYS A 235 -0.23 -12.64 18.78
N VAL A 236 1.06 -12.99 18.81
CA VAL A 236 1.94 -12.88 17.65
C VAL A 236 1.80 -14.10 16.77
N VAL A 237 1.65 -13.88 15.46
CA VAL A 237 1.70 -14.90 14.42
C VAL A 237 2.80 -14.52 13.45
N PHE A 238 3.83 -15.35 13.35
CA PHE A 238 4.91 -15.13 12.40
C PHE A 238 4.68 -15.81 11.06
N PHE A 239 5.23 -15.20 10.01
CA PHE A 239 5.43 -15.86 8.73
C PHE A 239 6.87 -15.67 8.26
N SER A 240 7.39 -16.63 7.48
CA SER A 240 8.73 -16.59 6.90
C SER A 240 8.74 -17.22 5.51
N SER A 241 9.48 -16.63 4.61
CA SER A 241 9.76 -17.20 3.29
C SER A 241 11.17 -17.79 3.17
N THR A 242 12.02 -17.60 4.21
CA THR A 242 13.42 -18.02 4.20
C THR A 242 13.76 -19.02 5.27
N GLN A 243 13.00 -19.07 6.35
CA GLN A 243 13.29 -19.89 7.52
C GLN A 243 12.10 -20.81 7.83
N LEU A 244 12.39 -21.99 8.35
CA LEU A 244 11.37 -22.90 8.87
C LEU A 244 11.04 -22.49 10.31
N LEU A 245 9.76 -22.36 10.61
CA LEU A 245 9.26 -21.96 11.91
C LEU A 245 8.76 -23.17 12.71
N GLU A 246 8.76 -23.05 14.04
CA GLU A 246 8.07 -24.03 14.93
C GLU A 246 6.58 -23.74 14.99
N ASP A 247 6.20 -22.46 14.99
CA ASP A 247 4.82 -21.96 14.99
C ASP A 247 4.68 -20.82 13.96
N GLY A 248 3.61 -20.81 13.18
CA GLY A 248 3.33 -19.76 12.18
C GLY A 248 3.16 -20.30 10.76
N TYR A 249 3.62 -19.54 9.79
CA TYR A 249 3.51 -19.89 8.36
C TYR A 249 4.87 -19.81 7.70
N ASP A 250 5.26 -20.83 6.94
CA ASP A 250 6.53 -20.82 6.22
C ASP A 250 6.42 -21.36 4.77
N LEU A 251 7.46 -21.05 4.00
CA LEU A 251 7.62 -21.53 2.63
C LEU A 251 8.66 -22.65 2.58
N GLU A 252 8.22 -23.88 2.39
CA GLU A 252 9.08 -25.05 2.34
C GLU A 252 8.93 -25.80 1.01
N GLY A 253 10.00 -25.87 0.21
CA GLY A 253 9.99 -26.60 -1.05
C GLY A 253 8.95 -26.13 -2.08
N GLY A 254 8.60 -24.84 -2.07
CA GLY A 254 7.56 -24.29 -2.95
C GLY A 254 6.13 -24.54 -2.46
N VAL A 255 5.96 -24.92 -1.19
CA VAL A 255 4.66 -25.11 -0.53
C VAL A 255 4.56 -24.12 0.63
N ILE A 256 3.46 -23.38 0.71
CA ILE A 256 3.11 -22.61 1.91
C ILE A 256 2.54 -23.58 2.93
N CYS A 257 3.14 -23.60 4.11
CA CYS A 257 2.81 -24.50 5.21
C CYS A 257 2.35 -23.71 6.44
N ARG A 258 1.44 -24.28 7.22
CA ARG A 258 1.16 -23.87 8.59
C ARG A 258 1.94 -24.78 9.53
N LYS A 259 2.56 -24.19 10.53
CA LYS A 259 3.24 -24.88 11.62
C LYS A 259 2.51 -24.61 12.93
N GLU A 260 2.32 -25.65 13.72
CA GLU A 260 1.73 -25.55 15.06
C GLU A 260 2.43 -26.56 15.97
N LYS A 261 3.22 -26.06 16.92
CA LYS A 261 4.06 -26.88 17.83
C LYS A 261 4.99 -27.85 17.07
N GLY A 262 5.52 -27.41 15.94
CA GLY A 262 6.38 -28.21 15.07
C GLY A 262 5.61 -29.15 14.12
N GLU A 263 4.31 -29.36 14.29
CA GLU A 263 3.50 -30.12 13.33
C GLU A 263 3.26 -29.30 12.06
N LYS A 264 3.49 -29.93 10.91
CA LYS A 264 3.38 -29.31 9.60
C LYS A 264 2.04 -29.67 8.92
N THR A 265 1.34 -28.64 8.45
CA THR A 265 0.20 -28.79 7.54
C THR A 265 0.51 -28.07 6.23
N GLU A 266 0.55 -28.79 5.13
CA GLU A 266 0.69 -28.21 3.78
C GLU A 266 -0.63 -27.54 3.37
N LEU A 267 -0.57 -26.27 2.93
CA LEU A 267 -1.75 -25.50 2.60
C LEU A 267 -1.94 -25.36 1.09
N ILE A 268 -0.93 -24.82 0.40
CA ILE A 268 -1.02 -24.52 -1.03
C ILE A 268 0.38 -24.48 -1.66
N ARG A 269 0.49 -24.99 -2.88
CA ARG A 269 1.73 -24.88 -3.66
C ARG A 269 1.81 -23.50 -4.34
N THR A 270 3.02 -22.99 -4.46
CA THR A 270 3.23 -21.67 -5.11
C THR A 270 2.90 -21.69 -6.61
N ASP A 271 2.94 -22.85 -7.28
CA ASP A 271 2.54 -22.99 -8.68
C ASP A 271 1.00 -23.00 -8.89
N GLU A 272 0.22 -23.14 -7.82
CA GLU A 272 -1.24 -22.93 -7.84
C GLU A 272 -1.64 -21.45 -7.74
N LEU A 273 -0.69 -20.56 -7.42
CA LEU A 273 -0.93 -19.12 -7.25
C LEU A 273 -0.80 -18.39 -8.59
N LYS A 274 -1.66 -17.42 -8.83
CA LYS A 274 -1.53 -16.49 -9.96
C LYS A 274 -0.55 -15.35 -9.67
N LEU A 275 -0.21 -15.15 -8.40
CA LEU A 275 0.77 -14.19 -7.93
C LEU A 275 2.18 -14.74 -8.07
N LEU A 276 3.08 -13.97 -8.69
CA LEU A 276 4.45 -14.37 -8.93
C LEU A 276 5.43 -13.75 -7.94
N GLY A 277 6.47 -14.49 -7.60
CA GLY A 277 7.59 -14.02 -6.82
C GLY A 277 7.42 -14.19 -5.31
N ARG A 278 8.57 -14.33 -4.65
CA ARG A 278 8.67 -14.64 -3.21
C ARG A 278 7.95 -13.61 -2.34
N HIS A 279 8.10 -12.32 -2.63
CA HIS A 279 7.41 -11.25 -1.91
C HIS A 279 5.88 -11.39 -1.98
N ASN A 280 5.33 -11.95 -3.07
CA ASN A 280 3.90 -12.24 -3.16
C ASN A 280 3.52 -13.50 -2.36
N PHE A 281 4.41 -14.47 -2.22
CA PHE A 281 4.17 -15.61 -1.33
C PHE A 281 4.12 -15.16 0.13
N GLU A 282 4.94 -14.18 0.53
CA GLU A 282 4.87 -13.49 1.82
C GLU A 282 3.53 -12.77 2.00
N ASN A 283 3.07 -12.03 0.99
CA ASN A 283 1.75 -11.38 1.01
C ASN A 283 0.61 -12.40 1.17
N VAL A 284 0.72 -13.55 0.49
CA VAL A 284 -0.25 -14.66 0.61
C VAL A 284 -0.23 -15.27 2.01
N MET A 285 0.96 -15.57 2.56
CA MET A 285 1.09 -16.09 3.93
C MET A 285 0.51 -15.11 4.95
N THR A 286 0.77 -13.81 4.79
CA THR A 286 0.18 -12.76 5.63
C THR A 286 -1.34 -12.77 5.57
N ALA A 287 -1.92 -12.82 4.36
CA ALA A 287 -3.38 -12.84 4.17
C ALA A 287 -4.02 -14.11 4.73
N ILE A 288 -3.39 -15.28 4.57
CA ILE A 288 -3.84 -16.56 5.15
C ILE A 288 -3.81 -16.46 6.69
N ALA A 289 -2.71 -15.96 7.26
CA ALA A 289 -2.57 -15.79 8.71
C ALA A 289 -3.65 -14.89 9.29
N ILE A 290 -3.88 -13.73 8.67
CA ILE A 290 -4.97 -12.80 9.04
C ILE A 290 -6.32 -13.52 8.98
N ALA A 291 -6.60 -14.23 7.90
CA ALA A 291 -7.88 -14.90 7.70
C ALA A 291 -8.14 -16.01 8.73
N VAL A 292 -7.09 -16.75 9.13
CA VAL A 292 -7.19 -17.73 10.22
C VAL A 292 -7.44 -17.05 11.55
N CYS A 293 -6.78 -15.92 11.86
CA CYS A 293 -7.07 -15.11 13.06
C CYS A 293 -8.49 -14.55 13.07
N MET A 294 -9.09 -14.34 11.88
CA MET A 294 -10.49 -13.92 11.70
C MET A 294 -11.46 -15.11 11.69
N GLU A 295 -11.00 -16.33 11.98
CA GLU A 295 -11.78 -17.56 12.05
C GLU A 295 -12.44 -17.98 10.73
N VAL A 296 -11.84 -17.60 9.60
CA VAL A 296 -12.31 -18.04 8.27
C VAL A 296 -11.91 -19.51 8.05
N PRO A 297 -12.83 -20.38 7.60
CA PRO A 297 -12.50 -21.76 7.27
C PRO A 297 -11.41 -21.88 6.20
N MET A 298 -10.46 -22.81 6.39
CA MET A 298 -9.28 -22.95 5.54
C MET A 298 -9.61 -23.21 4.06
N ASP A 299 -10.64 -23.98 3.78
CA ASP A 299 -11.12 -24.26 2.42
C ASP A 299 -11.58 -22.99 1.69
N ALA A 300 -12.29 -22.11 2.39
CA ALA A 300 -12.70 -20.80 1.86
C ALA A 300 -11.50 -19.88 1.60
N ILE A 301 -10.51 -19.89 2.51
CA ILE A 301 -9.26 -19.13 2.36
C ILE A 301 -8.53 -19.59 1.09
N LEU A 302 -8.26 -20.90 0.97
CA LEU A 302 -7.47 -21.45 -0.13
C LEU A 302 -8.18 -21.30 -1.49
N ASP A 303 -9.51 -21.40 -1.53
CA ASP A 303 -10.27 -21.16 -2.75
C ASP A 303 -10.19 -19.69 -3.19
N ALA A 304 -10.24 -18.73 -2.26
CA ALA A 304 -10.04 -17.32 -2.57
C ALA A 304 -8.62 -17.02 -3.05
N VAL A 305 -7.62 -17.59 -2.39
CA VAL A 305 -6.20 -17.42 -2.73
C VAL A 305 -5.87 -17.94 -4.13
N ARG A 306 -6.39 -19.12 -4.52
CA ARG A 306 -6.19 -19.68 -5.88
C ARG A 306 -6.82 -18.82 -6.97
N LYS A 307 -7.91 -18.15 -6.68
CA LYS A 307 -8.65 -17.33 -7.64
C LYS A 307 -8.15 -15.90 -7.74
N PHE A 308 -7.45 -15.43 -6.72
CA PHE A 308 -7.00 -14.06 -6.65
C PHE A 308 -5.98 -13.74 -7.74
N GLU A 309 -6.24 -12.68 -8.47
CA GLU A 309 -5.35 -12.13 -9.51
C GLU A 309 -4.53 -10.97 -8.94
N ALA A 310 -3.42 -10.66 -9.60
CA ALA A 310 -2.61 -9.52 -9.18
C ALA A 310 -3.43 -8.22 -9.19
N VAL A 311 -3.15 -7.34 -8.23
CA VAL A 311 -3.71 -5.99 -8.22
C VAL A 311 -3.25 -5.26 -9.48
N GLU A 312 -4.17 -4.54 -10.10
CA GLU A 312 -3.88 -3.77 -11.32
C GLU A 312 -2.61 -2.93 -11.16
N HIS A 313 -1.73 -2.98 -12.15
CA HIS A 313 -0.42 -2.33 -12.18
C HIS A 313 0.65 -2.85 -11.21
N ARG A 314 0.46 -4.03 -10.59
CA ARG A 314 1.46 -4.70 -9.74
C ARG A 314 1.77 -6.11 -10.25
N ILE A 315 2.79 -6.23 -11.10
CA ILE A 315 3.17 -7.49 -11.76
C ILE A 315 1.94 -8.18 -12.36
N GLU A 316 1.03 -7.36 -12.87
CA GLU A 316 -0.25 -7.78 -13.47
C GLU A 316 0.02 -8.48 -14.81
N PHE A 317 -0.44 -9.72 -14.96
CA PHE A 317 -0.43 -10.38 -16.26
C PHE A 317 -1.39 -9.67 -17.23
N VAL A 318 -0.88 -9.26 -18.39
CA VAL A 318 -1.67 -8.50 -19.38
C VAL A 318 -2.17 -9.40 -20.49
N ALA A 319 -1.27 -10.11 -21.11
CA ALA A 319 -1.55 -11.01 -22.23
C ALA A 319 -0.34 -11.89 -22.57
N GLU A 320 -0.59 -12.96 -23.31
CA GLU A 320 0.43 -13.69 -24.05
C GLU A 320 0.26 -13.41 -25.54
N ARG A 321 1.33 -13.04 -26.21
CA ARG A 321 1.39 -12.76 -27.64
C ARG A 321 2.59 -13.49 -28.26
N TYR A 322 2.36 -14.34 -29.24
CA TYR A 322 3.39 -15.10 -29.93
C TYR A 322 4.32 -15.89 -28.99
N GLY A 323 3.74 -16.43 -27.88
CA GLY A 323 4.50 -17.15 -26.87
C GLY A 323 5.30 -16.29 -25.91
N VAL A 324 5.17 -14.94 -25.96
CA VAL A 324 5.77 -13.97 -25.04
C VAL A 324 4.71 -13.50 -24.05
N LYS A 325 5.06 -13.49 -22.76
CA LYS A 325 4.15 -13.05 -21.69
C LYS A 325 4.46 -11.64 -21.26
N TYR A 326 3.43 -10.80 -21.21
CA TYR A 326 3.54 -9.36 -20.87
C TYR A 326 3.00 -9.10 -19.48
N TYR A 327 3.80 -8.39 -18.66
CA TYR A 327 3.46 -8.04 -17.28
C TYR A 327 3.55 -6.54 -17.04
N ASN A 328 2.56 -6.00 -16.34
CA ASN A 328 2.44 -4.58 -16.00
C ASN A 328 2.74 -4.38 -14.51
N ASP A 329 3.89 -3.76 -14.23
CA ASP A 329 4.27 -3.30 -12.90
C ASP A 329 4.48 -1.78 -12.90
N SER A 330 3.57 -1.04 -13.53
CA SER A 330 3.66 0.42 -13.61
C SER A 330 3.71 1.10 -12.24
N LYS A 331 3.24 0.44 -11.17
CA LYS A 331 3.32 0.91 -9.77
C LYS A 331 4.74 0.78 -9.18
N GLY A 332 5.66 0.10 -9.85
CA GLY A 332 7.09 0.04 -9.52
C GLY A 332 7.80 1.38 -9.80
N THR A 333 7.48 2.41 -8.99
CA THR A 333 7.92 3.80 -9.18
C THR A 333 9.23 4.15 -8.48
N ASN A 334 9.90 3.15 -7.93
CA ASN A 334 11.22 3.25 -7.31
C ASN A 334 12.05 2.00 -7.60
N PRO A 335 13.39 2.05 -7.44
CA PRO A 335 14.29 0.93 -7.70
C PRO A 335 13.95 -0.33 -6.90
N ASP A 336 13.63 -0.22 -5.62
CA ASP A 336 13.34 -1.38 -4.74
C ASP A 336 12.15 -2.20 -5.24
N ALA A 337 11.07 -1.53 -5.61
CA ALA A 337 9.90 -2.20 -6.17
C ALA A 337 10.24 -2.90 -7.50
N ALA A 338 11.01 -2.22 -8.37
CA ALA A 338 11.41 -2.77 -9.65
C ALA A 338 12.39 -3.96 -9.52
N ILE A 339 13.25 -3.98 -8.50
CA ILE A 339 14.10 -5.14 -8.15
C ILE A 339 13.21 -6.36 -7.84
N GLN A 340 12.17 -6.19 -7.03
CA GLN A 340 11.26 -7.28 -6.69
C GLN A 340 10.51 -7.80 -7.91
N ALA A 341 10.11 -6.90 -8.82
CA ALA A 341 9.43 -7.27 -10.05
C ALA A 341 10.34 -8.09 -10.99
N ILE A 342 11.61 -7.71 -11.15
CA ILE A 342 12.60 -8.48 -11.92
C ILE A 342 12.81 -9.87 -11.29
N LYS A 343 13.00 -9.91 -9.97
CA LYS A 343 13.19 -11.18 -9.23
C LYS A 343 11.99 -12.13 -9.39
N ALA A 344 10.78 -11.58 -9.51
CA ALA A 344 9.55 -12.35 -9.69
C ALA A 344 9.41 -12.97 -11.08
N MET A 345 10.10 -12.46 -12.10
CA MET A 345 9.98 -13.03 -13.44
C MET A 345 10.56 -14.43 -13.51
N PRO A 346 9.83 -15.41 -14.08
CA PRO A 346 10.27 -16.79 -14.09
C PRO A 346 11.40 -17.11 -15.09
N GLY A 347 11.67 -16.22 -16.03
CA GLY A 347 12.63 -16.49 -17.13
C GLY A 347 13.22 -15.24 -17.77
N PRO A 348 13.82 -15.39 -18.94
CA PRO A 348 14.47 -14.28 -19.66
C PRO A 348 13.50 -13.13 -19.91
N THR A 349 13.90 -11.90 -19.55
CA THR A 349 13.02 -10.74 -19.48
C THR A 349 13.54 -9.60 -20.35
N LEU A 350 12.63 -8.96 -21.09
CA LEU A 350 12.83 -7.65 -21.69
C LEU A 350 12.17 -6.62 -20.79
N LEU A 351 12.97 -5.69 -20.26
CA LEU A 351 12.53 -4.75 -19.24
C LEU A 351 12.30 -3.37 -19.83
N ILE A 352 11.12 -2.79 -19.60
CA ILE A 352 10.81 -1.40 -19.92
C ILE A 352 10.99 -0.58 -18.64
N GLY A 353 11.95 0.38 -18.68
CA GLY A 353 12.35 1.21 -17.56
C GLY A 353 12.39 2.70 -17.87
N GLY A 354 12.53 3.52 -16.82
CA GLY A 354 12.65 4.97 -16.92
C GLY A 354 11.37 5.76 -16.69
N GLY A 355 11.50 7.08 -16.65
CA GLY A 355 10.42 8.01 -16.34
C GLY A 355 10.95 9.32 -15.78
N TYR A 356 10.31 9.84 -14.73
CA TYR A 356 10.68 11.08 -14.06
C TYR A 356 11.76 10.84 -12.98
N ASP A 357 12.74 11.74 -12.91
CA ASP A 357 13.84 11.66 -11.95
C ASP A 357 13.43 12.14 -10.55
N LYS A 358 13.63 11.29 -9.55
CA LYS A 358 13.50 11.61 -8.13
C LYS A 358 14.83 11.64 -7.38
N GLY A 359 15.96 11.61 -8.10
CA GLY A 359 17.30 11.54 -7.53
C GLY A 359 17.66 10.16 -6.96
N SER A 360 17.05 9.08 -7.46
CA SER A 360 17.34 7.72 -7.02
C SER A 360 18.64 7.20 -7.62
N SER A 361 19.39 6.36 -6.87
CA SER A 361 20.43 5.50 -7.45
C SER A 361 19.80 4.30 -8.15
N TYR A 362 20.41 3.87 -9.26
CA TYR A 362 19.97 2.71 -10.03
C TYR A 362 20.95 1.53 -9.95
N ASP A 363 22.04 1.65 -9.19
CA ASP A 363 23.11 0.67 -9.14
C ASP A 363 22.60 -0.70 -8.69
N GLU A 364 21.89 -0.79 -7.57
CA GLU A 364 21.30 -2.05 -7.06
C GLU A 364 20.24 -2.63 -8.00
N TRP A 365 19.49 -1.76 -8.69
CA TRP A 365 18.49 -2.21 -9.65
C TRP A 365 19.14 -2.88 -10.88
N ILE A 366 20.25 -2.32 -11.38
CA ILE A 366 21.01 -2.92 -12.48
C ILE A 366 21.67 -4.23 -12.03
N ASP A 367 22.24 -4.27 -10.83
CA ASP A 367 22.84 -5.49 -10.27
C ASP A 367 21.81 -6.64 -10.15
N ALA A 368 20.55 -6.29 -9.84
CA ALA A 368 19.46 -7.26 -9.76
C ALA A 368 19.05 -7.90 -11.10
N PHE A 369 19.63 -7.45 -12.24
CA PHE A 369 19.37 -8.08 -13.53
C PHE A 369 19.87 -9.52 -13.59
N ASP A 370 20.99 -9.82 -12.96
CA ASP A 370 21.56 -11.16 -12.71
C ASP A 370 21.40 -12.14 -13.89
N GLY A 371 21.74 -11.67 -15.10
CA GLY A 371 21.60 -12.44 -16.33
C GLY A 371 20.15 -12.73 -16.80
N LYS A 372 19.14 -12.36 -16.02
CA LYS A 372 17.74 -12.54 -16.35
C LYS A 372 17.22 -11.50 -17.32
N VAL A 373 17.62 -10.23 -17.18
CA VAL A 373 17.26 -9.17 -18.11
C VAL A 373 18.11 -9.28 -19.35
N ARG A 374 17.48 -9.56 -20.49
CA ARG A 374 18.16 -9.67 -21.78
C ARG A 374 18.32 -8.33 -22.49
N TYR A 375 17.31 -7.49 -22.41
CA TYR A 375 17.26 -6.16 -23.00
C TYR A 375 16.59 -5.19 -22.04
N LEU A 376 17.14 -3.97 -21.98
CA LEU A 376 16.59 -2.85 -21.26
C LEU A 376 16.12 -1.79 -22.25
N VAL A 377 14.83 -1.53 -22.29
CA VAL A 377 14.20 -0.50 -23.13
C VAL A 377 13.89 0.71 -22.27
N LEU A 378 14.50 1.84 -22.54
CA LEU A 378 14.45 3.03 -21.71
C LEU A 378 13.66 4.16 -22.36
N LEU A 379 12.82 4.82 -21.57
CA LEU A 379 12.04 5.99 -21.98
C LEU A 379 12.02 7.06 -20.89
N GLY A 380 11.66 8.29 -21.26
CA GLY A 380 11.51 9.41 -20.31
C GLY A 380 12.82 10.08 -19.92
N GLN A 381 12.71 10.94 -18.90
CA GLN A 381 13.79 11.85 -18.48
C GLN A 381 15.05 11.11 -17.99
N THR A 382 14.87 9.97 -17.31
CA THR A 382 15.96 9.23 -16.66
C THR A 382 16.72 8.29 -17.61
N ARG A 383 16.30 8.18 -18.87
CA ARG A 383 16.83 7.18 -19.84
C ARG A 383 18.36 7.20 -19.98
N ASP A 384 18.96 8.38 -20.07
CA ASP A 384 20.41 8.53 -20.24
C ASP A 384 21.16 8.17 -18.94
N ALA A 385 20.69 8.66 -17.80
CA ALA A 385 21.28 8.35 -16.48
C ALA A 385 21.24 6.85 -16.17
N ILE A 386 20.13 6.18 -16.47
CA ILE A 386 19.98 4.72 -16.29
C ILE A 386 20.90 3.98 -17.28
N SER A 387 20.96 4.42 -18.55
CA SER A 387 21.85 3.82 -19.57
C SER A 387 23.32 3.89 -19.14
N ASP A 388 23.74 5.04 -18.62
CA ASP A 388 25.13 5.23 -18.18
C ASP A 388 25.42 4.39 -16.92
N CYS A 389 24.48 4.28 -15.99
CA CYS A 389 24.57 3.38 -14.85
C CYS A 389 24.71 1.91 -15.33
N ALA A 390 23.83 1.45 -16.19
CA ALA A 390 23.86 0.09 -16.73
C ALA A 390 25.18 -0.26 -17.41
N LYS A 391 25.72 0.66 -18.22
CA LYS A 391 27.04 0.49 -18.87
C LYS A 391 28.19 0.37 -17.86
N ARG A 392 28.17 1.16 -16.77
CA ARG A 392 29.17 1.05 -15.69
C ARG A 392 29.15 -0.34 -15.02
N HIS A 393 27.97 -0.96 -14.93
CA HIS A 393 27.78 -2.32 -14.44
C HIS A 393 27.95 -3.41 -15.51
N GLY A 394 28.41 -3.04 -16.70
CA GLY A 394 28.70 -3.98 -17.80
C GLY A 394 27.49 -4.44 -18.61
N PHE A 395 26.31 -3.83 -18.39
CA PHE A 395 25.11 -4.15 -19.15
C PHE A 395 24.99 -3.22 -20.36
N THR A 396 24.99 -3.80 -21.58
CA THR A 396 25.07 -3.04 -22.84
C THR A 396 23.89 -3.26 -23.79
N ASN A 397 23.00 -4.21 -23.50
CA ASN A 397 21.82 -4.50 -24.32
C ASN A 397 20.70 -3.47 -24.02
N ILE A 398 20.97 -2.21 -24.39
CA ILE A 398 20.13 -1.06 -24.08
C ILE A 398 19.51 -0.52 -25.35
N MET A 399 18.23 -0.23 -25.34
CA MET A 399 17.50 0.42 -26.41
C MET A 399 16.71 1.60 -25.86
N PHE A 400 16.46 2.60 -26.70
CA PHE A 400 15.68 3.77 -26.34
C PHE A 400 14.35 3.77 -27.08
N ALA A 401 13.34 4.33 -26.46
CA ALA A 401 12.03 4.54 -27.04
C ALA A 401 11.54 5.97 -26.70
N GLU A 402 10.83 6.58 -27.63
CA GLU A 402 10.26 7.92 -27.41
C GLU A 402 8.93 7.85 -26.65
N ASP A 403 8.17 6.76 -26.81
CA ASP A 403 6.91 6.55 -26.12
C ASP A 403 6.68 5.07 -25.75
N MET A 404 5.58 4.80 -25.06
CA MET A 404 5.22 3.45 -24.60
C MET A 404 4.89 2.52 -25.76
N GLN A 405 4.32 3.03 -26.85
CA GLN A 405 4.00 2.22 -28.03
C GLN A 405 5.25 1.71 -28.72
N GLU A 406 6.25 2.58 -28.88
CA GLU A 406 7.54 2.20 -29.42
C GLU A 406 8.26 1.21 -28.48
N ALA A 407 8.26 1.45 -27.16
CA ALA A 407 8.88 0.55 -26.20
C ALA A 407 8.29 -0.87 -26.27
N VAL A 408 6.98 -1.00 -26.36
CA VAL A 408 6.30 -2.30 -26.49
C VAL A 408 6.64 -2.96 -27.83
N LYS A 409 6.66 -2.22 -28.95
CA LYS A 409 7.04 -2.74 -30.28
C LYS A 409 8.51 -3.21 -30.32
N VAL A 410 9.42 -2.45 -29.71
CA VAL A 410 10.83 -2.83 -29.58
C VAL A 410 10.94 -4.13 -28.80
N CYS A 411 10.30 -4.24 -27.62
CA CYS A 411 10.28 -5.49 -26.89
C CYS A 411 9.72 -6.65 -27.71
N ALA A 412 8.60 -6.46 -28.38
CA ALA A 412 7.98 -7.50 -29.22
C ALA A 412 8.89 -7.98 -30.36
N SER A 413 9.72 -7.09 -30.93
CA SER A 413 10.62 -7.43 -32.04
C SER A 413 11.88 -8.20 -31.61
N TYR A 414 12.30 -8.06 -30.34
CA TYR A 414 13.49 -8.73 -29.79
C TYR A 414 13.17 -9.92 -28.88
N ALA A 415 11.91 -10.10 -28.49
CA ALA A 415 11.48 -11.21 -27.65
C ALA A 415 11.37 -12.51 -28.46
N ASN A 416 11.74 -13.62 -27.82
CA ASN A 416 11.51 -14.99 -28.34
C ASN A 416 10.35 -15.64 -27.58
N ALA A 417 9.74 -16.65 -28.16
CA ALA A 417 8.74 -17.47 -27.46
C ALA A 417 9.36 -18.03 -26.16
N GLY A 418 8.65 -17.86 -25.04
CA GLY A 418 9.12 -18.20 -23.70
C GLY A 418 9.73 -17.03 -22.92
N ASP A 419 9.97 -15.88 -23.56
CA ASP A 419 10.43 -14.66 -22.89
C ASP A 419 9.28 -13.94 -22.18
N TYR A 420 9.68 -13.01 -21.29
CA TYR A 420 8.79 -12.13 -20.55
C TYR A 420 9.07 -10.69 -20.92
N VAL A 421 8.03 -9.88 -21.12
CA VAL A 421 8.14 -8.42 -21.23
C VAL A 421 7.55 -7.82 -19.96
N LEU A 422 8.36 -7.06 -19.25
CA LEU A 422 7.99 -6.45 -17.98
C LEU A 422 8.07 -4.93 -18.09
N LEU A 423 6.94 -4.24 -17.87
CA LEU A 423 6.96 -2.81 -17.52
C LEU A 423 7.19 -2.71 -16.01
N SER A 424 8.40 -2.35 -15.58
CA SER A 424 8.72 -2.02 -14.18
C SER A 424 9.73 -0.87 -14.15
N PRO A 425 9.22 0.38 -14.15
CA PRO A 425 9.97 1.55 -14.59
C PRO A 425 11.08 2.01 -13.66
N ALA A 426 11.09 1.60 -12.38
CA ALA A 426 11.95 2.13 -11.32
C ALA A 426 11.84 3.66 -11.08
N CYS A 427 10.95 4.34 -11.82
CA CYS A 427 10.80 5.78 -11.87
C CYS A 427 9.33 6.21 -11.78
N ALA A 428 9.09 7.43 -11.30
CA ALA A 428 7.76 8.03 -11.35
C ALA A 428 7.30 8.21 -12.81
N SER A 429 6.00 8.34 -12.99
CA SER A 429 5.38 8.47 -14.32
C SER A 429 5.31 9.90 -14.84
N TRP A 430 5.54 10.87 -13.97
CA TRP A 430 5.39 12.30 -14.28
C TRP A 430 6.22 12.75 -15.49
N GLY A 431 5.79 13.80 -16.14
CA GLY A 431 6.43 14.30 -17.37
C GLY A 431 5.96 13.61 -18.65
N MET A 432 5.66 12.30 -18.59
CA MET A 432 5.09 11.55 -19.73
C MET A 432 3.63 11.15 -19.50
N PHE A 433 3.24 10.89 -18.25
CA PHE A 433 1.90 10.45 -17.88
C PHE A 433 1.44 11.17 -16.60
N PRO A 434 0.13 11.46 -16.44
CA PRO A 434 -0.41 12.10 -15.24
C PRO A 434 -0.12 11.32 -13.95
N ASN A 435 -0.18 9.99 -14.01
CA ASN A 435 0.06 9.08 -12.91
C ASN A 435 0.47 7.69 -13.42
N TYR A 436 0.82 6.78 -12.50
CA TYR A 436 1.24 5.42 -12.85
C TYR A 436 0.07 4.58 -13.40
N GLU A 437 -1.16 4.86 -13.03
CA GLU A 437 -2.36 4.17 -13.53
C GLU A 437 -2.52 4.41 -15.03
N VAL A 438 -2.40 5.66 -15.46
CA VAL A 438 -2.47 6.01 -16.89
C VAL A 438 -1.32 5.35 -17.65
N ARG A 439 -0.08 5.40 -17.13
CA ARG A 439 1.06 4.71 -17.73
C ARG A 439 0.81 3.21 -17.92
N GLY A 440 0.28 2.56 -16.89
CA GLY A 440 -0.02 1.13 -16.95
C GLY A 440 -1.17 0.79 -17.91
N LYS A 441 -2.21 1.64 -18.00
CA LYS A 441 -3.31 1.48 -18.97
C LYS A 441 -2.79 1.59 -20.40
N VAL A 442 -1.99 2.60 -20.70
CA VAL A 442 -1.37 2.78 -22.04
C VAL A 442 -0.51 1.57 -22.39
N PHE A 443 0.30 1.05 -21.46
CA PHE A 443 1.05 -0.19 -21.71
C PHE A 443 0.13 -1.36 -22.06
N LYS A 444 -0.94 -1.58 -21.30
CA LYS A 444 -1.90 -2.66 -21.57
C LYS A 444 -2.57 -2.52 -22.95
N GLU A 445 -2.92 -1.30 -23.34
CA GLU A 445 -3.48 -1.00 -24.66
C GLU A 445 -2.48 -1.31 -25.76
N CYS A 446 -1.22 -0.89 -25.63
CA CYS A 446 -0.16 -1.19 -26.60
C CYS A 446 0.08 -2.69 -26.75
N VAL A 447 0.10 -3.46 -25.64
CA VAL A 447 0.26 -4.92 -25.66
C VAL A 447 -0.94 -5.61 -26.34
N ARG A 448 -2.16 -5.13 -26.11
CA ARG A 448 -3.37 -5.69 -26.75
C ARG A 448 -3.43 -5.41 -28.24
N ALA A 449 -2.78 -4.34 -28.69
CA ALA A 449 -2.73 -3.93 -30.11
C ALA A 449 -1.62 -4.67 -30.91
N LEU A 450 -0.75 -5.49 -30.29
CA LEU A 450 0.18 -6.41 -30.96
C LEU A 450 -0.60 -7.57 -31.60
#